data_9c940904934eaed0c2426269c5525535
#
_entry.id   9c940904934eaed0c2426269c5525535
#
_cell.length_a   1.000
_cell.length_b   1.000
_cell.length_c   1.000
_cell.angle_alpha   90.00
_cell.angle_beta   90.00
_cell.angle_gamma   90.00
#
_symmetry.space_group_name_H-M   'P 1'
#
loop_
_entity.id
_entity.type
_entity.pdbx_description
1 polymer ?
#
loop_
_entity_poly.entity_id
_entity_poly.type
_entity_poly.pdbx_seq_one_letter_code
_entity_poly.pdbx_strand_id
1 'polypeptide(L)'
;MQKDKQERYLELLAGLRLMDDDFFSEALDEKIAPVEYILNTVLERDDIRVLRTEAQVEYKSAANRSIKLDIRAVDAEGRVMDIEVQRADRGAGVRRARFHSSMLDRTLLDKGKDFEDLVDTYVIFITEHDRFGAGLPLYHVERRIAELDDALFGDGAHIVYVNGQFRDLNHPVGRLMQI
;
A
#
# COMPACT_ATOMS: atom_id res chain seq x y z
N MET A 1 12.11 6.37 23.57
CA MET A 1 12.83 5.75 22.42
C MET A 1 11.93 5.52 21.21
N GLN A 2 10.76 4.85 21.36
CA GLN A 2 9.85 4.61 20.22
C GLN A 2 9.10 5.87 19.76
N LYS A 3 8.70 6.73 20.70
CA LYS A 3 8.02 8.01 20.44
C LYS A 3 8.91 9.01 19.68
N ASP A 4 10.18 9.09 20.04
CA ASP A 4 11.21 9.91 19.38
C ASP A 4 11.47 9.48 17.92
N LYS A 5 11.42 8.17 17.64
CA LYS A 5 11.56 7.63 16.29
C LYS A 5 10.36 7.97 15.40
N GLN A 6 9.14 7.92 15.95
CA GLN A 6 7.91 8.31 15.23
C GLN A 6 7.87 9.80 14.92
N GLU A 7 8.22 10.65 15.88
CA GLU A 7 8.30 12.11 15.69
C GLU A 7 9.29 12.47 14.59
N ARG A 8 10.46 11.82 14.56
CA ARG A 8 11.46 12.04 13.52
C ARG A 8 10.99 11.61 12.13
N TYR A 9 10.19 10.53 12.01
CA TYR A 9 9.62 10.14 10.72
C TYR A 9 8.52 11.11 10.26
N LEU A 10 7.69 11.59 11.16
CA LEU A 10 6.70 12.62 10.85
C LEU A 10 7.38 13.92 10.39
N GLU A 11 8.50 14.32 10.99
CA GLU A 11 9.29 15.46 10.54
C GLU A 11 9.87 15.27 9.14
N LEU A 12 10.36 14.07 8.83
CA LEU A 12 10.86 13.74 7.48
C LEU A 12 9.75 13.76 6.43
N LEU A 13 8.53 13.41 6.82
CA LEU A 13 7.36 13.44 5.96
C LEU A 13 6.69 14.82 5.91
N ALA A 14 6.89 15.69 6.91
CA ALA A 14 6.23 16.99 7.04
C ALA A 14 6.53 18.01 5.90
N GLY A 15 7.49 17.71 5.04
CA GLY A 15 7.74 18.46 3.81
C GLY A 15 7.08 17.85 2.58
N LEU A 16 6.45 16.68 2.73
CA LEU A 16 5.85 15.92 1.65
C LEU A 16 4.35 16.20 1.65
N ARG A 17 3.82 16.65 0.54
CA ARG A 17 2.37 16.60 0.33
C ARG A 17 2.02 15.17 -0.09
N LEU A 18 1.67 14.31 0.87
CA LEU A 18 1.33 12.89 0.65
C LEU A 18 0.31 12.68 -0.48
N MET A 19 -0.52 13.70 -0.76
CA MET A 19 -1.53 13.63 -1.81
C MET A 19 -1.08 14.23 -3.15
N ASP A 20 0.21 14.52 -3.36
CA ASP A 20 0.75 15.00 -4.63
C ASP A 20 1.49 13.85 -5.32
N ASP A 21 0.86 13.21 -6.31
CA ASP A 21 1.32 11.97 -6.96
C ASP A 21 2.77 12.04 -7.45
N ASP A 22 3.11 13.11 -8.17
CA ASP A 22 4.45 13.27 -8.74
C ASP A 22 5.49 13.51 -7.65
N PHE A 23 5.13 14.33 -6.67
CA PHE A 23 6.03 14.67 -5.56
C PHE A 23 6.18 13.50 -4.57
N PHE A 24 5.10 12.76 -4.31
CA PHE A 24 5.10 11.58 -3.43
C PHE A 24 6.09 10.53 -3.94
N SER A 25 5.99 10.19 -5.21
CA SER A 25 6.84 9.17 -5.83
C SER A 25 8.33 9.58 -5.81
N GLU A 26 8.65 10.83 -6.20
CA GLU A 26 10.02 11.34 -6.20
C GLU A 26 10.59 11.45 -4.77
N ALA A 27 9.78 11.91 -3.83
CA ALA A 27 10.21 12.12 -2.46
C ALA A 27 10.46 10.83 -1.68
N LEU A 28 9.81 9.73 -2.04
CA LEU A 28 9.94 8.42 -1.39
C LEU A 28 10.82 7.44 -2.17
N ASP A 29 11.31 7.81 -3.35
CA ASP A 29 12.22 6.97 -4.11
C ASP A 29 13.49 6.67 -3.30
N GLU A 30 13.83 5.40 -3.18
CA GLU A 30 14.95 4.90 -2.36
C GLU A 30 14.90 5.30 -0.86
N LYS A 31 13.78 5.86 -0.37
CA LYS A 31 13.62 6.28 1.04
C LYS A 31 13.00 5.18 1.89
N ILE A 32 13.80 4.28 2.41
CA ILE A 32 13.35 3.11 3.20
C ILE A 32 12.56 3.55 4.45
N ALA A 33 13.10 4.44 5.26
CA ALA A 33 12.55 4.74 6.58
C ALA A 33 11.15 5.41 6.55
N PRO A 34 10.85 6.40 5.69
CA PRO A 34 9.50 6.93 5.54
C PRO A 34 8.50 5.89 5.00
N VAL A 35 8.90 5.08 4.02
CA VAL A 35 8.05 4.02 3.45
C VAL A 35 7.74 2.95 4.50
N GLU A 36 8.73 2.51 5.27
CA GLU A 36 8.54 1.58 6.39
C GLU A 36 7.55 2.13 7.43
N TYR A 37 7.65 3.43 7.75
CA TYR A 37 6.72 4.08 8.67
C TYR A 37 5.28 4.10 8.12
N ILE A 38 5.10 4.47 6.84
CA ILE A 38 3.80 4.45 6.18
C ILE A 38 3.21 3.04 6.23
N LEU A 39 3.98 2.03 5.82
CA LEU A 39 3.54 0.64 5.77
C LEU A 39 3.15 0.10 7.14
N ASN A 40 3.97 0.32 8.18
CA ASN A 40 3.62 -0.10 9.54
C ASN A 40 2.36 0.61 10.05
N THR A 41 2.16 1.89 9.67
CA THR A 41 0.96 2.64 10.05
C THR A 41 -0.30 2.11 9.37
N VAL A 42 -0.27 1.91 8.06
CA VAL A 42 -1.47 1.56 7.28
C VAL A 42 -1.80 0.07 7.34
N LEU A 43 -0.85 -0.78 7.64
CA LEU A 43 -1.06 -2.21 7.86
C LEU A 43 -1.25 -2.57 9.34
N GLU A 44 -1.27 -1.55 10.23
CA GLU A 44 -1.41 -1.71 11.68
C GLU A 44 -0.40 -2.71 12.27
N ARG A 45 0.86 -2.63 11.80
CA ARG A 45 1.97 -3.49 12.19
C ARG A 45 3.12 -2.69 12.78
N ASP A 46 4.09 -3.37 13.39
CA ASP A 46 5.33 -2.78 13.91
C ASP A 46 6.59 -3.60 13.52
N ASP A 47 6.38 -4.68 12.79
CA ASP A 47 7.41 -5.65 12.40
C ASP A 47 7.87 -5.54 10.94
N ILE A 48 7.21 -4.72 10.10
CA ILE A 48 7.65 -4.53 8.71
C ILE A 48 9.02 -3.87 8.70
N ARG A 49 9.96 -4.49 8.00
CA ARG A 49 11.32 -4.01 7.75
C ARG A 49 11.55 -3.94 6.26
N VAL A 50 11.45 -2.74 5.72
CA VAL A 50 11.63 -2.50 4.29
C VAL A 50 13.10 -2.63 3.94
N LEU A 51 13.40 -3.42 2.92
CA LEU A 51 14.76 -3.59 2.38
C LEU A 51 15.00 -2.74 1.14
N ARG A 52 13.96 -2.52 0.34
CA ARG A 52 14.05 -1.80 -0.93
C ARG A 52 12.76 -1.07 -1.23
N THR A 53 12.91 0.14 -1.78
CA THR A 53 11.82 0.95 -2.36
C THR A 53 12.22 1.40 -3.75
N GLU A 54 11.26 1.44 -4.66
CA GLU A 54 11.43 1.88 -6.03
C GLU A 54 10.20 2.68 -6.44
N ALA A 55 10.41 3.90 -6.96
CA ALA A 55 9.32 4.73 -7.47
C ALA A 55 9.05 4.46 -8.95
N GLN A 56 7.81 4.71 -9.36
CA GLN A 56 7.38 4.73 -10.76
C GLN A 56 7.71 3.45 -11.54
N VAL A 57 7.59 2.29 -10.89
CA VAL A 57 7.90 0.99 -11.48
C VAL A 57 6.85 0.61 -12.53
N GLU A 58 7.26 0.40 -13.78
CA GLU A 58 6.36 0.05 -14.87
C GLU A 58 6.38 -1.47 -15.14
N TYR A 59 5.21 -2.09 -15.02
CA TYR A 59 4.99 -3.48 -15.45
C TYR A 59 4.34 -3.52 -16.83
N LYS A 60 5.18 -3.74 -17.84
CA LYS A 60 4.74 -3.79 -19.24
C LYS A 60 4.05 -5.10 -19.57
N SER A 61 3.01 -4.99 -20.37
CA SER A 61 2.38 -6.14 -21.00
C SER A 61 2.33 -5.93 -22.51
N ALA A 62 2.89 -6.86 -23.27
CA ALA A 62 2.92 -6.76 -24.74
C ALA A 62 1.52 -6.88 -25.38
N ALA A 63 0.58 -7.55 -24.71
CA ALA A 63 -0.74 -7.85 -25.23
C ALA A 63 -1.89 -7.17 -24.50
N ASN A 64 -1.63 -6.63 -23.28
CA ASN A 64 -2.65 -6.14 -22.39
C ASN A 64 -2.26 -4.76 -21.79
N ARG A 65 -3.13 -4.22 -20.93
CA ARG A 65 -2.87 -2.98 -20.22
C ARG A 65 -1.66 -3.14 -19.30
N SER A 66 -0.67 -2.26 -19.44
CA SER A 66 0.43 -2.07 -18.49
C SER A 66 -0.05 -1.32 -17.24
N ILE A 67 0.65 -1.48 -16.12
CA ILE A 67 0.48 -0.64 -14.94
C ILE A 67 1.81 0.03 -14.61
N LYS A 68 1.70 1.16 -13.92
CA LYS A 68 2.82 1.86 -13.33
C LYS A 68 2.50 2.02 -11.86
N LEU A 69 3.38 1.54 -10.99
CA LEU A 69 3.25 1.63 -9.54
C LEU A 69 3.87 2.93 -9.07
N ASP A 70 3.21 3.65 -8.17
CA ASP A 70 3.76 4.89 -7.62
C ASP A 70 4.97 4.57 -6.74
N ILE A 71 4.81 3.68 -5.75
CA ILE A 71 5.91 3.16 -4.93
C ILE A 71 5.79 1.64 -4.81
N ARG A 72 6.84 0.92 -5.16
CA ARG A 72 7.00 -0.50 -4.88
C ARG A 72 7.96 -0.69 -3.72
N ALA A 73 7.55 -1.42 -2.68
CA ALA A 73 8.41 -1.79 -1.57
C ALA A 73 8.54 -3.31 -1.44
N VAL A 74 9.69 -3.76 -0.94
CA VAL A 74 9.93 -5.16 -0.59
C VAL A 74 10.50 -5.20 0.82
N ASP A 75 9.97 -6.06 1.67
CA ASP A 75 10.42 -6.20 3.05
C ASP A 75 11.34 -7.40 3.29
N ALA A 76 11.75 -7.59 4.54
CA ALA A 76 12.69 -8.63 4.95
C ALA A 76 12.12 -10.06 4.80
N GLU A 77 10.79 -10.21 4.81
CA GLU A 77 10.09 -11.48 4.59
C GLU A 77 9.80 -11.75 3.10
N GLY A 78 10.22 -10.84 2.21
CA GLY A 78 10.00 -10.94 0.77
C GLY A 78 8.60 -10.49 0.32
N ARG A 79 7.75 -9.99 1.24
CA ARG A 79 6.43 -9.44 0.90
C ARG A 79 6.59 -8.21 -0.01
N VAL A 80 5.69 -8.06 -0.96
CA VAL A 80 5.73 -6.96 -1.93
C VAL A 80 4.53 -6.05 -1.74
N MET A 81 4.79 -4.76 -1.58
CA MET A 81 3.80 -3.72 -1.35
C MET A 81 3.81 -2.70 -2.50
N ASP A 82 2.63 -2.42 -3.03
CA ASP A 82 2.34 -1.36 -3.99
C ASP A 82 1.58 -0.25 -3.26
N ILE A 83 2.16 0.94 -3.17
CA ILE A 83 1.53 2.11 -2.54
C ILE A 83 1.17 3.10 -3.64
N GLU A 84 -0.12 3.35 -3.79
CA GLU A 84 -0.73 4.23 -4.77
C GLU A 84 -1.37 5.44 -4.09
N VAL A 85 -1.05 6.64 -4.52
CA VAL A 85 -1.71 7.87 -4.07
C VAL A 85 -2.70 8.35 -5.13
N GLN A 86 -3.95 8.54 -4.75
CA GLN A 86 -5.00 8.86 -5.70
C GLN A 86 -5.85 10.06 -5.25
N ARG A 87 -5.72 11.17 -5.95
CA ARG A 87 -6.53 12.40 -5.74
C ARG A 87 -7.93 12.28 -6.30
N ALA A 88 -8.09 11.57 -7.40
CA ALA A 88 -9.38 11.42 -8.07
C ALA A 88 -9.99 10.04 -7.77
N ASP A 89 -11.29 10.00 -7.44
CA ASP A 89 -12.03 8.77 -7.14
C ASP A 89 -11.91 7.69 -8.22
N ARG A 90 -11.77 8.10 -9.49
CA ARG A 90 -11.58 7.18 -10.62
C ARG A 90 -10.28 6.40 -10.56
N GLY A 91 -9.25 6.96 -9.91
CA GLY A 91 -7.95 6.33 -9.75
C GLY A 91 -7.97 5.15 -8.76
N ALA A 92 -8.80 5.20 -7.73
CA ALA A 92 -8.89 4.20 -6.66
C ALA A 92 -10.05 3.20 -6.83
N GLY A 93 -10.42 2.88 -8.07
CA GLY A 93 -11.52 1.94 -8.33
C GLY A 93 -11.19 0.51 -7.90
N VAL A 94 -12.18 -0.20 -7.31
CA VAL A 94 -12.01 -1.58 -6.80
C VAL A 94 -11.54 -2.58 -7.87
N ARG A 95 -11.91 -2.36 -9.14
CA ARG A 95 -11.42 -3.18 -10.26
C ARG A 95 -9.97 -2.88 -10.61
N ARG A 96 -9.50 -1.63 -10.43
CA ARG A 96 -8.10 -1.25 -10.58
C ARG A 96 -7.26 -1.92 -9.49
N ALA A 97 -7.70 -1.87 -8.23
CA ALA A 97 -7.01 -2.53 -7.14
C ALA A 97 -6.84 -4.04 -7.39
N ARG A 98 -7.92 -4.72 -7.82
CA ARG A 98 -7.84 -6.13 -8.23
C ARG A 98 -6.85 -6.35 -9.38
N PHE A 99 -6.80 -5.44 -10.36
CA PHE A 99 -5.89 -5.56 -11.49
C PHE A 99 -4.43 -5.37 -11.07
N HIS A 100 -4.12 -4.40 -10.18
CA HIS A 100 -2.81 -4.22 -9.59
C HIS A 100 -2.36 -5.47 -8.84
N SER A 101 -3.21 -6.05 -7.97
CA SER A 101 -2.93 -7.30 -7.26
C SER A 101 -2.55 -8.43 -8.23
N SER A 102 -3.35 -8.66 -9.29
CA SER A 102 -3.07 -9.69 -10.29
C SER A 102 -1.77 -9.44 -11.08
N MET A 103 -1.41 -8.18 -11.29
CA MET A 103 -0.16 -7.85 -11.98
C MET A 103 1.06 -8.03 -11.09
N LEU A 104 0.96 -7.78 -9.78
CA LEU A 104 2.00 -8.13 -8.82
C LEU A 104 2.27 -9.64 -8.84
N ASP A 105 1.25 -10.46 -8.65
CA ASP A 105 1.39 -11.92 -8.64
C ASP A 105 2.06 -12.43 -9.92
N ARG A 106 1.60 -11.92 -11.07
CA ARG A 106 2.18 -12.29 -12.37
C ARG A 106 3.67 -11.97 -12.49
N THR A 107 4.14 -10.90 -11.85
CA THR A 107 5.53 -10.44 -11.95
C THR A 107 6.44 -11.09 -10.91
N LEU A 108 5.87 -11.69 -9.88
CA LEU A 108 6.60 -12.30 -8.77
C LEU A 108 6.85 -13.79 -8.95
N LEU A 109 6.07 -14.45 -9.80
CA LEU A 109 6.21 -15.88 -10.04
C LEU A 109 6.92 -16.14 -11.38
N ASP A 110 8.15 -16.59 -11.31
CA ASP A 110 8.95 -16.96 -12.46
C ASP A 110 8.43 -18.24 -13.14
N LYS A 111 8.72 -18.38 -14.45
CA LYS A 111 8.34 -19.57 -15.20
C LYS A 111 8.97 -20.83 -14.60
N GLY A 112 8.11 -21.78 -14.24
CA GLY A 112 8.51 -23.08 -13.70
C GLY A 112 8.61 -23.14 -12.18
N LYS A 113 8.25 -22.04 -11.49
CA LYS A 113 8.05 -22.04 -10.05
C LYS A 113 6.68 -22.57 -9.67
N ASP A 114 6.54 -23.06 -8.44
CA ASP A 114 5.27 -23.49 -7.89
C ASP A 114 4.41 -22.27 -7.53
N PHE A 115 3.08 -22.39 -7.58
CA PHE A 115 2.19 -21.33 -7.13
C PHE A 115 2.29 -21.08 -5.63
N GLU A 116 2.68 -22.09 -4.85
CA GLU A 116 2.93 -21.95 -3.41
C GLU A 116 4.19 -21.14 -3.08
N ASP A 117 5.04 -20.84 -4.08
CA ASP A 117 6.17 -19.91 -3.95
C ASP A 117 5.76 -18.43 -4.03
N LEU A 118 4.47 -18.12 -4.28
CA LEU A 118 3.97 -16.73 -4.24
C LEU A 118 4.09 -16.16 -2.83
N VAL A 119 4.67 -14.98 -2.74
CA VAL A 119 4.77 -14.23 -1.48
C VAL A 119 3.50 -13.41 -1.26
N ASP A 120 3.27 -12.99 -0.02
CA ASP A 120 2.18 -12.06 0.28
C ASP A 120 2.36 -10.74 -0.46
N THR A 121 1.28 -10.25 -1.04
CA THR A 121 1.24 -8.99 -1.77
C THR A 121 0.22 -8.02 -1.18
N TYR A 122 0.57 -6.73 -1.17
CA TYR A 122 -0.28 -5.67 -0.66
C TYR A 122 -0.45 -4.58 -1.70
N VAL A 123 -1.69 -4.24 -2.03
CA VAL A 123 -2.02 -3.07 -2.85
C VAL A 123 -2.69 -2.04 -1.93
N ILE A 124 -2.03 -0.91 -1.73
CA ILE A 124 -2.44 0.11 -0.76
C ILE A 124 -2.80 1.38 -1.54
N PHE A 125 -4.08 1.77 -1.49
CA PHE A 125 -4.54 3.03 -2.04
C PHE A 125 -4.69 4.08 -0.94
N ILE A 126 -3.88 5.13 -0.99
CA ILE A 126 -4.08 6.34 -0.16
C ILE A 126 -4.95 7.29 -0.99
N THR A 127 -6.20 7.48 -0.58
CA THR A 127 -7.18 8.27 -1.33
C THR A 127 -7.44 9.63 -0.70
N GLU A 128 -7.59 10.69 -1.50
CA GLU A 128 -7.91 12.02 -1.00
C GLU A 128 -9.27 12.05 -0.30
N HIS A 129 -10.24 11.26 -0.80
CA HIS A 129 -11.58 11.18 -0.25
C HIS A 129 -11.84 9.80 0.38
N ASP A 130 -12.79 9.75 1.32
CA ASP A 130 -13.25 8.48 1.88
C ASP A 130 -13.93 7.63 0.81
N ARG A 131 -13.22 6.64 0.30
CA ARG A 131 -13.65 5.79 -0.84
C ARG A 131 -14.97 5.08 -0.61
N PHE A 132 -15.28 4.75 0.65
CA PHE A 132 -16.47 3.96 1.03
C PHE A 132 -17.47 4.75 1.86
N GLY A 133 -17.13 5.97 2.30
CA GLY A 133 -18.04 6.88 2.99
C GLY A 133 -18.43 6.47 4.41
N ALA A 134 -17.70 5.53 5.04
CA ALA A 134 -18.00 5.06 6.39
C ALA A 134 -17.24 5.83 7.49
N GLY A 135 -16.37 6.77 7.13
CA GLY A 135 -15.60 7.58 8.08
C GLY A 135 -14.48 6.84 8.81
N LEU A 136 -14.15 5.60 8.39
CA LEU A 136 -13.08 4.81 9.00
C LEU A 136 -11.71 5.25 8.47
N PRO A 137 -10.63 5.08 9.25
CA PRO A 137 -9.28 5.42 8.82
C PRO A 137 -8.75 4.50 7.73
N LEU A 138 -9.12 3.21 7.81
CA LEU A 138 -8.64 2.13 6.95
C LEU A 138 -9.78 1.20 6.55
N TYR A 139 -9.67 0.62 5.36
CA TYR A 139 -10.57 -0.42 4.86
C TYR A 139 -9.72 -1.57 4.33
N HIS A 140 -9.75 -2.71 5.02
CA HIS A 140 -9.09 -3.94 4.58
C HIS A 140 -10.04 -4.76 3.72
N VAL A 141 -9.58 -5.16 2.55
CA VAL A 141 -10.35 -5.98 1.61
C VAL A 141 -9.75 -7.37 1.57
N GLU A 142 -10.56 -8.37 1.92
CA GLU A 142 -10.15 -9.76 2.02
C GLU A 142 -11.14 -10.66 1.29
N ARG A 143 -10.67 -11.80 0.81
CA ARG A 143 -11.51 -12.86 0.27
C ARG A 143 -11.95 -13.80 1.39
N ARG A 144 -13.20 -14.23 1.33
CA ARG A 144 -13.81 -15.09 2.35
C ARG A 144 -14.56 -16.24 1.71
N ILE A 145 -14.65 -17.35 2.43
CA ILE A 145 -15.39 -18.55 2.04
C ILE A 145 -16.77 -18.48 2.68
N ALA A 146 -17.79 -18.16 1.89
CA ALA A 146 -19.16 -17.92 2.40
C ALA A 146 -19.77 -19.15 3.12
N GLU A 147 -19.44 -20.36 2.65
CA GLU A 147 -19.96 -21.61 3.22
C GLU A 147 -19.27 -22.03 4.53
N LEU A 148 -18.21 -21.32 4.94
CA LEU A 148 -17.44 -21.57 6.15
C LEU A 148 -17.52 -20.40 7.13
N ASP A 149 -18.71 -19.88 7.38
CA ASP A 149 -18.98 -18.73 8.27
C ASP A 149 -18.07 -17.51 7.97
N ASP A 150 -17.90 -17.20 6.69
CA ASP A 150 -17.02 -16.14 6.21
C ASP A 150 -15.56 -16.27 6.67
N ALA A 151 -15.06 -17.49 6.83
CA ALA A 151 -13.66 -17.74 7.11
C ALA A 151 -12.75 -17.09 6.05
N LEU A 152 -11.61 -16.59 6.47
CA LEU A 152 -10.61 -16.03 5.54
C LEU A 152 -10.17 -17.08 4.51
N PHE A 153 -10.11 -16.69 3.23
CA PHE A 153 -9.55 -17.54 2.17
C PHE A 153 -8.04 -17.73 2.34
N GLY A 154 -7.33 -16.67 2.80
CA GLY A 154 -5.94 -16.77 3.21
C GLY A 154 -4.96 -16.97 2.05
N ASP A 155 -5.22 -16.34 0.91
CA ASP A 155 -4.40 -16.47 -0.30
C ASP A 155 -3.20 -15.51 -0.39
N GLY A 156 -2.93 -14.73 0.67
CA GLY A 156 -1.79 -13.81 0.73
C GLY A 156 -1.92 -12.54 -0.13
N ALA A 157 -3.06 -12.32 -0.81
CA ALA A 157 -3.30 -11.12 -1.60
C ALA A 157 -4.19 -10.12 -0.82
N HIS A 158 -3.61 -8.98 -0.44
CA HIS A 158 -4.24 -7.98 0.40
C HIS A 158 -4.47 -6.67 -0.35
N ILE A 159 -5.61 -6.01 -0.11
CA ILE A 159 -5.88 -4.67 -0.61
C ILE A 159 -6.30 -3.80 0.58
N VAL A 160 -5.69 -2.62 0.71
CA VAL A 160 -5.99 -1.66 1.78
C VAL A 160 -6.31 -0.31 1.17
N TYR A 161 -7.39 0.32 1.63
CA TYR A 161 -7.70 1.70 1.32
C TYR A 161 -7.49 2.56 2.56
N VAL A 162 -6.75 3.64 2.40
CA VAL A 162 -6.48 4.64 3.44
C VAL A 162 -7.32 5.87 3.17
N ASN A 163 -8.12 6.27 4.15
CA ASN A 163 -8.97 7.45 4.06
C ASN A 163 -8.17 8.72 4.31
N GLY A 164 -7.83 9.46 3.25
CA GLY A 164 -7.09 10.72 3.33
C GLY A 164 -7.88 11.88 3.95
N GLN A 165 -9.17 11.73 4.23
CA GLN A 165 -9.97 12.72 4.98
C GLN A 165 -9.99 12.46 6.49
N PHE A 166 -9.46 11.34 6.95
CA PHE A 166 -9.45 10.99 8.37
C PHE A 166 -8.51 11.93 9.15
N ARG A 167 -9.00 12.56 10.23
CA ARG A 167 -8.30 13.65 10.95
C ARG A 167 -8.15 13.44 12.46
N ASP A 168 -8.55 12.29 13.00
CA ASP A 168 -8.35 12.03 14.42
C ASP A 168 -6.86 11.85 14.75
N LEU A 169 -6.27 12.83 15.42
CA LEU A 169 -4.85 12.83 15.81
C LEU A 169 -4.48 11.78 16.86
N ASN A 170 -5.45 11.24 17.56
CA ASN A 170 -5.19 10.12 18.47
C ASN A 170 -4.91 8.83 17.70
N HIS A 171 -5.35 8.74 16.44
CA HIS A 171 -5.12 7.59 15.57
C HIS A 171 -3.86 7.79 14.70
N PRO A 172 -3.00 6.76 14.51
CA PRO A 172 -1.79 6.88 13.70
C PRO A 172 -2.05 7.35 12.26
N VAL A 173 -3.10 6.85 11.61
CA VAL A 173 -3.50 7.27 10.25
C VAL A 173 -3.89 8.75 10.22
N GLY A 174 -4.59 9.26 11.25
CA GLY A 174 -4.95 10.68 11.30
C GLY A 174 -3.73 11.60 11.39
N ARG A 175 -2.68 11.19 12.12
CA ARG A 175 -1.40 11.90 12.14
C ARG A 175 -0.67 11.82 10.79
N LEU A 176 -0.66 10.64 10.16
CA LEU A 176 -0.07 10.44 8.83
C LEU A 176 -0.73 11.32 7.77
N MET A 177 -2.07 11.46 7.80
CA MET A 177 -2.83 12.24 6.81
C MET A 177 -2.79 13.76 7.03
N GLN A 178 -2.06 14.26 8.04
CA GLN A 178 -1.83 15.70 8.26
C GLN A 178 -0.50 16.21 7.69
N ILE A 179 0.29 15.32 7.16
CA ILE A 179 1.52 15.63 6.45
C ILE A 179 1.17 16.06 5.02
#